data_647236ba159d0fe0fba7d95df9bd7674
#
_entry.id   647236ba159d0fe0fba7d95df9bd7674
#
_cell.length_a   1.000
_cell.length_b   1.000
_cell.length_c   1.000
_cell.angle_alpha   90.00
_cell.angle_beta   90.00
_cell.angle_gamma   90.00
#
_symmetry.space_group_name_H-M   'P 1'
#
loop_
_entity.id
_entity.type
_entity.pdbx_description
1 polymer ?
#
loop_
_entity_poly.entity_id
_entity_poly.type
_entity_poly.pdbx_seq_one_letter_code
_entity_poly.pdbx_strand_id
1 'polypeptide(L)'
;MEFFKTRKIEIVSSSGRLRVTILPKYPWISVPIGITAILFFGLFLYRSWAELSLFLRTMYVWAIVGGVLALVYQLSGREIIEFSSDKLSVCKDIHGWERKKEYQTQECSGLEWERGAGEDRQAGLKCKVGSKTIRFGEGLSEEESIEIVVALDRYLPEVAQKLRSYPDAKEHFITLGLGNRR
;
A
#
# COMPACT_ATOMS: atom_id res chain seq x y z
N MET A 1 20.36 5.25 -15.46
CA MET A 1 19.10 5.12 -16.19
C MET A 1 18.11 4.45 -15.26
N GLU A 2 17.46 5.29 -14.40
CA GLU A 2 16.49 4.79 -13.39
C GLU A 2 15.11 4.65 -14.05
N PHE A 3 14.81 3.48 -14.58
CA PHE A 3 13.59 3.25 -15.36
C PHE A 3 12.39 2.72 -14.56
N PHE A 4 12.45 2.62 -13.22
CA PHE A 4 11.37 1.99 -12.46
C PHE A 4 11.05 2.71 -11.16
N LYS A 5 10.58 3.95 -11.23
CA LYS A 5 9.81 4.52 -10.13
C LYS A 5 8.40 3.92 -10.19
N THR A 6 8.17 2.87 -9.42
CA THR A 6 7.01 1.98 -9.55
C THR A 6 5.83 2.34 -8.65
N ARG A 7 5.96 3.32 -7.76
CA ARG A 7 4.87 3.88 -6.96
C ARG A 7 4.91 5.40 -7.00
N LYS A 8 3.74 5.97 -7.07
CA LYS A 8 3.55 7.41 -6.90
C LYS A 8 2.90 7.64 -5.55
N ILE A 9 3.57 8.37 -4.68
CA ILE A 9 3.03 8.87 -3.43
C ILE A 9 2.57 10.30 -3.70
N GLU A 10 1.33 10.59 -3.37
CA GLU A 10 0.80 11.95 -3.38
C GLU A 10 0.59 12.40 -1.94
N ILE A 11 1.28 13.46 -1.55
CA ILE A 11 1.19 14.03 -0.21
C ILE A 11 0.47 15.38 -0.32
N VAL A 12 -0.66 15.50 0.35
CA VAL A 12 -1.46 16.73 0.38
C VAL A 12 -1.63 17.15 1.83
N SER A 13 -1.19 18.36 2.15
CA SER A 13 -1.41 18.96 3.46
C SER A 13 -2.57 19.96 3.38
N SER A 14 -3.51 19.90 4.32
CA SER A 14 -4.64 20.81 4.39
C SER A 14 -5.07 20.97 5.85
N SER A 15 -5.12 22.23 6.33
CA SER A 15 -5.75 22.64 7.61
C SER A 15 -5.55 21.65 8.77
N GLY A 16 -4.28 21.32 9.10
CA GLY A 16 -3.96 20.42 10.22
C GLY A 16 -4.18 18.93 9.92
N ARG A 17 -4.25 18.56 8.65
CA ARG A 17 -4.32 17.17 8.17
C ARG A 17 -3.26 16.92 7.11
N LEU A 18 -2.65 15.77 7.17
CA LEU A 18 -1.73 15.27 6.15
C LEU A 18 -2.35 14.03 5.51
N ARG A 19 -2.66 14.12 4.23
CA ARG A 19 -3.18 13.00 3.45
C ARG A 19 -2.09 12.46 2.55
N VAL A 20 -1.82 11.19 2.70
CA VAL A 20 -0.86 10.43 1.88
C VAL A 20 -1.65 9.43 1.05
N THR A 21 -1.62 9.57 -0.26
CA THR A 21 -2.23 8.61 -1.19
C THR A 21 -1.14 7.79 -1.81
N ILE A 22 -1.22 6.48 -1.62
CA ILE A 22 -0.28 5.50 -2.15
C ILE A 22 -0.98 4.78 -3.29
N LEU A 23 -0.47 4.97 -4.50
CA LEU A 23 -0.97 4.30 -5.70
C LEU A 23 -0.39 2.89 -5.80
N PRO A 24 -1.10 1.94 -6.40
CA PRO A 24 -0.63 0.58 -6.54
C PRO A 24 0.64 0.54 -7.38
N LYS A 25 1.55 -0.36 -7.00
CA LYS A 25 2.73 -0.66 -7.79
C LYS A 25 2.30 -1.45 -9.02
N TYR A 26 2.37 -0.82 -10.20
CA TYR A 26 2.14 -1.53 -11.46
C TYR A 26 3.31 -2.45 -11.74
N PRO A 27 3.15 -3.75 -11.64
CA PRO A 27 4.16 -4.66 -12.13
C PRO A 27 4.07 -4.68 -13.66
N TRP A 28 4.93 -3.91 -14.31
CA TRP A 28 5.02 -3.80 -15.78
C TRP A 28 5.06 -5.14 -16.50
N ILE A 29 5.49 -6.18 -15.81
CA ILE A 29 5.60 -7.52 -16.34
C ILE A 29 4.32 -8.32 -16.10
N SER A 30 3.71 -8.24 -14.90
CA SER A 30 2.56 -9.08 -14.56
C SER A 30 1.28 -8.66 -15.29
N VAL A 31 1.10 -7.37 -15.58
CA VAL A 31 -0.09 -6.88 -16.32
C VAL A 31 -0.10 -7.38 -17.76
N PRO A 32 0.96 -7.21 -18.59
CA PRO A 32 1.01 -7.79 -19.92
C PRO A 32 0.85 -9.31 -19.92
N ILE A 33 1.50 -10.01 -18.99
CA ILE A 33 1.38 -11.47 -18.85
C ILE A 33 -0.07 -11.84 -18.53
N GLY A 34 -0.69 -11.15 -17.58
CA GLY A 34 -2.11 -11.38 -17.23
C GLY A 34 -3.04 -11.15 -18.40
N ILE A 35 -2.90 -10.07 -19.16
CA ILE A 35 -3.68 -9.79 -20.37
C ILE A 35 -3.45 -10.88 -21.40
N THR A 36 -2.19 -11.24 -21.68
CA THR A 36 -1.85 -12.28 -22.65
C THR A 36 -2.45 -13.62 -22.25
N ALA A 37 -2.38 -13.99 -20.97
CA ALA A 37 -2.99 -15.22 -20.46
C ALA A 37 -4.52 -15.21 -20.64
N ILE A 38 -5.20 -14.13 -20.32
CA ILE A 38 -6.65 -13.99 -20.49
C ILE A 38 -7.04 -14.13 -21.98
N LEU A 39 -6.31 -13.47 -22.87
CA LEU A 39 -6.54 -13.56 -24.30
C LEU A 39 -6.29 -14.98 -24.83
N PHE A 40 -5.21 -15.61 -24.40
CA PHE A 40 -4.90 -17.00 -24.79
C PHE A 40 -5.97 -17.97 -24.32
N PHE A 41 -6.37 -17.92 -23.06
CA PHE A 41 -7.43 -18.76 -22.52
C PHE A 41 -8.79 -18.47 -23.16
N GLY A 42 -9.09 -17.20 -23.44
CA GLY A 42 -10.31 -16.81 -24.15
C GLY A 42 -10.39 -17.37 -25.57
N LEU A 43 -9.30 -17.25 -26.35
CA LEU A 43 -9.21 -17.81 -27.70
C LEU A 43 -9.28 -19.34 -27.69
N PHE A 44 -8.56 -19.97 -26.73
CA PHE A 44 -8.61 -21.42 -26.57
C PHE A 44 -10.01 -21.89 -26.25
N LEU A 45 -10.69 -21.25 -25.30
CA LEU A 45 -12.07 -21.56 -24.94
C LEU A 45 -13.02 -21.40 -26.15
N TYR A 46 -12.89 -20.29 -26.91
CA TYR A 46 -13.69 -20.04 -28.07
C TYR A 46 -13.54 -21.15 -29.12
N ARG A 47 -12.29 -21.56 -29.41
CA ARG A 47 -12.00 -22.57 -30.44
C ARG A 47 -12.44 -23.97 -30.02
N SER A 48 -12.29 -24.33 -28.77
CA SER A 48 -12.58 -25.67 -28.25
C SER A 48 -13.96 -25.79 -27.60
N TRP A 49 -14.78 -24.73 -27.67
CA TRP A 49 -16.04 -24.66 -26.94
C TRP A 49 -16.96 -25.89 -27.15
N ALA A 50 -17.09 -26.36 -28.39
CA ALA A 50 -17.97 -27.46 -28.73
C ALA A 50 -17.49 -28.83 -28.18
N GLU A 51 -16.17 -28.99 -28.03
CA GLU A 51 -15.51 -30.24 -27.61
C GLU A 51 -15.35 -30.36 -26.09
N LEU A 52 -15.40 -29.25 -25.37
CA LEU A 52 -15.22 -29.25 -23.93
C LEU A 52 -16.46 -29.71 -23.18
N SER A 53 -16.26 -30.51 -22.14
CA SER A 53 -17.32 -30.83 -21.19
C SER A 53 -17.83 -29.59 -20.46
N LEU A 54 -19.10 -29.64 -20.01
CA LEU A 54 -19.72 -28.53 -19.27
C LEU A 54 -18.83 -28.08 -18.05
N PHE A 55 -18.26 -29.06 -17.35
CA PHE A 55 -17.40 -28.81 -16.21
C PHE A 55 -16.17 -28.01 -16.60
N LEU A 56 -15.46 -28.36 -17.65
CA LEU A 56 -14.28 -27.62 -18.12
C LEU A 56 -14.63 -26.23 -18.60
N ARG A 57 -15.74 -26.04 -19.32
CA ARG A 57 -16.22 -24.71 -19.72
C ARG A 57 -16.41 -23.82 -18.51
N THR A 58 -17.06 -24.32 -17.46
CA THR A 58 -17.30 -23.57 -16.23
C THR A 58 -15.97 -23.20 -15.53
N MET A 59 -15.03 -24.12 -15.42
CA MET A 59 -13.70 -23.83 -14.84
C MET A 59 -12.94 -22.75 -15.61
N TYR A 60 -12.94 -22.80 -16.95
CA TYR A 60 -12.26 -21.78 -17.78
C TYR A 60 -12.90 -20.41 -17.64
N VAL A 61 -14.23 -20.33 -17.62
CA VAL A 61 -14.95 -19.07 -17.39
C VAL A 61 -14.56 -18.46 -16.06
N TRP A 62 -14.55 -19.25 -14.98
CA TRP A 62 -14.13 -18.78 -13.66
C TRP A 62 -12.67 -18.36 -13.62
N ALA A 63 -11.78 -19.05 -14.34
CA ALA A 63 -10.36 -18.65 -14.43
C ALA A 63 -10.20 -17.28 -15.12
N ILE A 64 -10.94 -17.04 -16.20
CA ILE A 64 -10.93 -15.74 -16.90
C ILE A 64 -11.50 -14.65 -16.00
N VAL A 65 -12.64 -14.88 -15.36
CA VAL A 65 -13.25 -13.91 -14.43
C VAL A 65 -12.31 -13.59 -13.27
N GLY A 66 -11.72 -14.62 -12.67
CA GLY A 66 -10.72 -14.44 -11.59
C GLY A 66 -9.49 -13.66 -12.05
N GLY A 67 -8.98 -13.94 -13.26
CA GLY A 67 -7.87 -13.21 -13.85
C GLY A 67 -8.20 -11.74 -14.11
N VAL A 68 -9.38 -11.45 -14.64
CA VAL A 68 -9.85 -10.06 -14.84
C VAL A 68 -9.99 -9.33 -13.50
N LEU A 69 -10.60 -9.96 -12.50
CA LEU A 69 -10.73 -9.36 -11.16
C LEU A 69 -9.38 -9.09 -10.51
N ALA A 70 -8.42 -10.00 -10.66
CA ALA A 70 -7.06 -9.82 -10.16
C ALA A 70 -6.35 -8.64 -10.84
N LEU A 71 -6.49 -8.48 -12.17
CA LEU A 71 -5.96 -7.33 -12.89
C LEU A 71 -6.61 -6.02 -12.45
N VAL A 72 -7.91 -6.01 -12.31
CA VAL A 72 -8.65 -4.85 -11.82
C VAL A 72 -8.15 -4.47 -10.42
N TYR A 73 -8.00 -5.43 -9.52
CA TYR A 73 -7.47 -5.22 -8.18
C TYR A 73 -6.04 -4.62 -8.21
N GLN A 74 -5.17 -5.15 -9.07
CA GLN A 74 -3.80 -4.66 -9.21
C GLN A 74 -3.72 -3.23 -9.79
N LEU A 75 -4.63 -2.87 -10.68
CA LEU A 75 -4.62 -1.59 -11.37
C LEU A 75 -5.26 -0.44 -10.58
N SER A 76 -6.17 -0.73 -9.67
CA SER A 76 -7.06 0.29 -9.08
C SER A 76 -6.99 0.40 -7.57
N GLY A 77 -6.34 -0.55 -6.89
CA GLY A 77 -6.21 -0.47 -5.43
C GLY A 77 -5.36 0.72 -5.01
N ARG A 78 -5.89 1.64 -4.21
CA ARG A 78 -5.14 2.73 -3.59
C ARG A 78 -5.29 2.68 -2.09
N GLU A 79 -4.24 3.06 -1.38
CA GLU A 79 -4.26 3.21 0.06
C GLU A 79 -4.14 4.69 0.41
N ILE A 80 -5.07 5.19 1.19
CA ILE A 80 -5.14 6.57 1.63
C ILE A 80 -4.90 6.58 3.13
N ILE A 81 -3.85 7.28 3.56
CA ILE A 81 -3.48 7.44 4.96
C ILE A 81 -3.69 8.91 5.32
N GLU A 82 -4.52 9.18 6.31
CA GLU A 82 -4.75 10.53 6.80
C GLU A 82 -4.28 10.64 8.25
N PHE A 83 -3.32 11.54 8.47
CA PHE A 83 -2.84 11.93 9.79
C PHE A 83 -3.50 13.24 10.21
N SER A 84 -4.02 13.30 11.40
CA SER A 84 -4.50 14.53 12.05
C SER A 84 -4.12 14.54 13.53
N SER A 85 -4.31 15.67 14.21
CA SER A 85 -4.08 15.80 15.66
C SER A 85 -4.84 14.74 16.47
N ASP A 86 -6.03 14.39 16.01
CA ASP A 86 -6.98 13.58 16.76
C ASP A 86 -6.98 12.11 16.32
N LYS A 87 -6.78 11.87 15.00
CA LYS A 87 -6.92 10.53 14.45
C LYS A 87 -5.99 10.22 13.31
N LEU A 88 -5.58 8.94 13.25
CA LEU A 88 -4.96 8.28 12.14
C LEU A 88 -6.01 7.45 11.41
N SER A 89 -6.25 7.74 10.15
CA SER A 89 -7.19 7.00 9.32
C SER A 89 -6.44 6.28 8.20
N VAL A 90 -6.69 5.00 8.04
CA VAL A 90 -6.16 4.17 6.95
C VAL A 90 -7.33 3.64 6.14
N CYS A 91 -7.42 4.06 4.89
CA CYS A 91 -8.47 3.67 3.96
C CYS A 91 -7.84 2.90 2.80
N LYS A 92 -8.28 1.67 2.58
CA LYS A 92 -7.98 0.89 1.37
C LYS A 92 -9.18 1.02 0.46
N ASP A 93 -9.00 1.71 -0.66
CA ASP A 93 -10.03 1.91 -1.68
C ASP A 93 -9.71 1.03 -2.90
N ILE A 94 -10.67 0.20 -3.27
CA ILE A 94 -10.61 -0.67 -4.43
C ILE A 94 -11.90 -0.41 -5.22
N HIS A 95 -11.82 0.42 -6.25
CA HIS A 95 -12.96 0.76 -7.11
C HIS A 95 -14.21 1.27 -6.35
N GLY A 96 -14.02 2.13 -5.34
CA GLY A 96 -15.12 2.65 -4.55
C GLY A 96 -15.59 1.74 -3.41
N TRP A 97 -14.96 0.57 -3.25
CA TRP A 97 -15.12 -0.24 -2.05
C TRP A 97 -14.10 0.22 -1.01
N GLU A 98 -14.54 1.10 -0.15
CA GLU A 98 -13.70 1.69 0.88
C GLU A 98 -13.73 0.85 2.15
N ARG A 99 -12.55 0.37 2.55
CA ARG A 99 -12.35 -0.22 3.88
C ARG A 99 -11.55 0.75 4.73
N LYS A 100 -12.25 1.57 5.49
CA LYS A 100 -11.69 2.57 6.38
C LYS A 100 -11.51 2.02 7.78
N LYS A 101 -10.33 2.28 8.37
CA LYS A 101 -10.04 2.04 9.79
C LYS A 101 -9.55 3.35 10.39
N GLU A 102 -10.10 3.72 11.53
CA GLU A 102 -9.71 4.93 12.27
C GLU A 102 -9.14 4.55 13.63
N TYR A 103 -8.09 5.25 14.03
CA TYR A 103 -7.40 5.08 15.30
C TYR A 103 -7.19 6.44 15.93
N GLN A 104 -7.25 6.53 17.25
CA GLN A 104 -6.93 7.77 17.94
C GLN A 104 -5.42 8.00 17.92
N THR A 105 -4.99 9.18 17.47
CA THR A 105 -3.56 9.53 17.38
C THR A 105 -2.88 9.49 18.74
N GLN A 106 -3.63 9.71 19.83
CA GLN A 106 -3.13 9.64 21.19
C GLN A 106 -2.71 8.23 21.61
N GLU A 107 -3.31 7.20 21.04
CA GLU A 107 -3.00 5.80 21.30
C GLU A 107 -1.90 5.26 20.37
N CYS A 108 -1.54 6.04 19.33
CA CYS A 108 -0.54 5.65 18.36
C CYS A 108 0.87 6.00 18.86
N SER A 109 1.80 5.05 18.74
CA SER A 109 3.21 5.24 19.09
C SER A 109 4.11 4.36 18.24
N GLY A 110 5.39 4.72 18.13
CA GLY A 110 6.40 3.91 17.47
C GLY A 110 6.11 3.71 15.98
N LEU A 111 6.01 4.82 15.23
CA LEU A 111 5.93 4.77 13.78
C LEU A 111 7.30 4.37 13.22
N GLU A 112 7.36 3.21 12.60
CA GLU A 112 8.58 2.64 12.04
C GLU A 112 8.32 2.09 10.64
N TRP A 113 9.36 2.13 9.79
CA TRP A 113 9.37 1.34 8.58
C TRP A 113 9.85 -0.07 8.89
N GLU A 114 9.12 -1.08 8.42
CA GLU A 114 9.46 -2.48 8.57
C GLU A 114 9.79 -3.08 7.22
N ARG A 115 10.99 -3.63 7.10
CA ARG A 115 11.37 -4.41 5.93
C ARG A 115 10.53 -5.68 5.88
N GLY A 116 9.95 -5.98 4.73
CA GLY A 116 9.24 -7.25 4.55
C GLY A 116 10.15 -8.43 4.88
N ALA A 117 9.76 -9.24 5.84
CA ALA A 117 10.46 -10.47 6.20
C ALA A 117 9.62 -11.68 5.77
N GLY A 118 10.17 -12.50 4.84
CA GLY A 118 9.50 -13.69 4.28
C GLY A 118 8.69 -13.40 3.02
N GLU A 119 8.24 -14.48 2.36
CA GLU A 119 7.57 -14.42 1.05
C GLU A 119 6.24 -13.65 1.07
N ASP A 120 5.54 -13.61 2.22
CA ASP A 120 4.20 -13.03 2.34
C ASP A 120 4.16 -11.62 2.97
N ARG A 121 5.30 -11.09 3.45
CA ARG A 121 5.33 -9.78 4.12
C ARG A 121 5.94 -8.72 3.24
N GLN A 122 5.11 -7.78 2.81
CA GLN A 122 5.57 -6.58 2.11
C GLN A 122 6.13 -5.57 3.11
N ALA A 123 7.20 -4.85 2.71
CA ALA A 123 7.69 -3.72 3.46
C ALA A 123 6.61 -2.64 3.59
N GLY A 124 6.63 -1.88 4.68
CA GLY A 124 5.63 -0.85 4.93
C GLY A 124 5.85 -0.13 6.24
N LEU A 125 4.95 0.76 6.57
CA LEU A 125 4.93 1.43 7.86
C LEU A 125 4.15 0.61 8.88
N LYS A 126 4.64 0.58 10.10
CA LYS A 126 3.93 0.03 11.27
C LYS A 126 3.87 1.06 12.39
N CYS A 127 2.81 1.02 13.16
CA CYS A 127 2.77 1.71 14.45
C CYS A 127 2.00 0.88 15.47
N LYS A 128 2.23 1.15 16.76
CA LYS A 128 1.48 0.55 17.86
C LYS A 128 0.28 1.44 18.18
N VAL A 129 -0.88 0.81 18.38
CA VAL A 129 -2.10 1.44 18.86
C VAL A 129 -2.54 0.66 20.10
N GLY A 130 -2.27 1.23 21.27
CA GLY A 130 -2.41 0.50 22.53
C GLY A 130 -1.54 -0.77 22.54
N SER A 131 -2.16 -1.93 22.70
CA SER A 131 -1.47 -3.24 22.66
C SER A 131 -1.36 -3.87 21.27
N LYS A 132 -1.95 -3.26 20.23
CA LYS A 132 -1.99 -3.82 18.88
C LYS A 132 -0.99 -3.11 17.97
N THR A 133 -0.32 -3.87 17.11
CA THR A 133 0.48 -3.31 16.01
C THR A 133 -0.37 -3.26 14.77
N ILE A 134 -0.47 -2.08 14.16
CA ILE A 134 -1.12 -1.87 12.87
C ILE A 134 -0.06 -1.67 11.80
N ARG A 135 -0.37 -2.13 10.57
CA ARG A 135 0.48 -1.98 9.41
C ARG A 135 -0.29 -1.30 8.29
N PHE A 136 0.39 -0.41 7.60
CA PHE A 136 -0.15 0.34 6.47
C PHE A 136 0.99 0.74 5.52
N GLY A 137 0.64 1.22 4.34
CA GLY A 137 1.64 1.54 3.31
C GLY A 137 2.36 0.30 2.80
N GLU A 138 1.65 -0.83 2.63
CA GLU A 138 2.24 -2.07 2.14
C GLU A 138 2.96 -1.87 0.81
N GLY A 139 4.23 -2.31 0.76
CA GLY A 139 5.12 -2.21 -0.40
C GLY A 139 5.75 -0.83 -0.61
N LEU A 140 5.70 0.07 0.39
CA LEU A 140 6.52 1.28 0.38
C LEU A 140 8.00 0.90 0.46
N SER A 141 8.83 1.58 -0.33
CA SER A 141 10.27 1.54 -0.14
C SER A 141 10.66 2.31 1.12
N GLU A 142 11.89 2.09 1.58
CA GLU A 142 12.45 2.85 2.70
C GLU A 142 12.48 4.35 2.41
N GLU A 143 12.89 4.73 1.20
CA GLU A 143 12.95 6.12 0.74
C GLU A 143 11.56 6.79 0.73
N GLU A 144 10.54 6.09 0.20
CA GLU A 144 9.16 6.56 0.19
C GLU A 144 8.61 6.72 1.62
N SER A 145 8.99 5.84 2.53
CA SER A 145 8.60 5.93 3.94
C SER A 145 9.25 7.11 4.65
N ILE A 146 10.52 7.40 4.34
CA ILE A 146 11.24 8.58 4.82
C ILE A 146 10.53 9.86 4.33
N GLU A 147 10.13 9.90 3.07
CA GLU A 147 9.41 11.06 2.51
C GLU A 147 8.11 11.36 3.28
N ILE A 148 7.35 10.31 3.64
CA ILE A 148 6.14 10.45 4.47
C ILE A 148 6.46 10.99 5.85
N VAL A 149 7.51 10.47 6.50
CA VAL A 149 7.93 10.90 7.85
C VAL A 149 8.42 12.35 7.83
N VAL A 150 9.20 12.75 6.81
CA VAL A 150 9.64 14.14 6.63
C VAL A 150 8.46 15.08 6.41
N ALA A 151 7.48 14.66 5.61
CA ALA A 151 6.26 15.43 5.42
C ALA A 151 5.46 15.57 6.72
N LEU A 152 5.38 14.50 7.51
CA LEU A 152 4.71 14.51 8.81
C LEU A 152 5.38 15.50 9.77
N ASP A 153 6.70 15.52 9.84
CA ASP A 153 7.47 16.48 10.64
C ASP A 153 7.24 17.93 10.21
N ARG A 154 7.17 18.13 8.92
CA ARG A 154 6.99 19.48 8.36
C ARG A 154 5.60 20.05 8.62
N TYR A 155 4.57 19.22 8.44
CA TYR A 155 3.18 19.68 8.44
C TYR A 155 2.41 19.41 9.73
N LEU A 156 2.82 18.39 10.49
CA LEU A 156 2.19 17.98 11.74
C LEU A 156 3.25 17.61 12.80
N PRO A 157 4.09 18.56 13.23
CA PRO A 157 5.22 18.27 14.12
C PRO A 157 4.79 17.65 15.46
N GLU A 158 3.64 18.06 16.01
CA GLU A 158 3.12 17.50 17.25
C GLU A 158 2.73 16.02 17.10
N VAL A 159 2.12 15.65 15.98
CA VAL A 159 1.77 14.26 15.65
C VAL A 159 3.03 13.45 15.43
N ALA A 160 3.98 13.99 14.66
CA ALA A 160 5.27 13.35 14.42
C ALA A 160 6.02 13.06 15.71
N GLN A 161 6.06 14.01 16.64
CA GLN A 161 6.71 13.83 17.93
C GLN A 161 6.04 12.74 18.77
N LYS A 162 4.71 12.68 18.80
CA LYS A 162 3.95 11.63 19.49
C LYS A 162 4.22 10.25 18.90
N LEU A 163 4.20 10.15 17.58
CA LEU A 163 4.45 8.89 16.89
C LEU A 163 5.88 8.37 17.07
N ARG A 164 6.85 9.27 17.31
CA ARG A 164 8.26 8.94 17.59
C ARG A 164 8.55 8.62 19.06
N SER A 165 7.61 8.72 19.96
CA SER A 165 7.81 8.60 21.42
C SER A 165 8.28 7.21 21.88
N TYR A 166 8.70 6.35 20.95
CA TYR A 166 9.32 5.07 21.26
C TYR A 166 10.84 5.25 21.35
N PRO A 167 11.50 4.87 22.45
CA PRO A 167 12.93 5.10 22.66
C PRO A 167 13.82 4.47 21.58
N ASP A 168 13.39 3.36 20.99
CA ASP A 168 14.15 2.66 19.94
C ASP A 168 14.02 3.31 18.55
N ALA A 169 12.97 4.11 18.31
CA ALA A 169 12.79 4.78 17.03
C ALA A 169 13.85 5.86 16.79
N LYS A 170 14.41 6.46 17.86
CA LYS A 170 15.46 7.48 17.75
C LYS A 170 16.72 6.94 17.07
N GLU A 171 17.14 5.72 17.41
CA GLU A 171 18.34 5.14 16.82
C GLU A 171 18.16 4.81 15.35
N HIS A 172 16.99 4.31 14.96
CA HIS A 172 16.71 3.95 13.56
C HIS A 172 16.62 5.17 12.64
N PHE A 173 16.00 6.26 13.09
CA PHE A 173 15.94 7.52 12.35
C PHE A 173 17.24 8.32 12.33
N ILE A 174 18.08 8.19 13.36
CA ILE A 174 19.44 8.78 13.40
C ILE A 174 20.34 8.08 12.36
N THR A 175 20.21 6.77 12.20
CA THR A 175 20.94 5.98 11.21
C THR A 175 20.56 6.36 9.77
N LEU A 176 19.34 6.86 9.53
CA LEU A 176 18.87 7.36 8.24
C LEU A 176 19.31 8.80 7.92
N GLY A 177 20.18 9.40 8.74
CA GLY A 177 20.74 10.75 8.47
C GLY A 177 19.77 11.91 8.64
N LEU A 178 18.57 11.68 9.16
CA LEU A 178 17.55 12.72 9.41
C LEU A 178 17.73 13.45 10.74
N GLY A 179 18.65 13.00 11.60
CA GLY A 179 18.85 13.50 12.97
C GLY A 179 19.49 14.88 13.09
N ASN A 180 19.99 15.52 12.02
CA ASN A 180 20.82 16.71 12.16
C ASN A 180 20.70 17.71 10.99
N ARG A 181 19.50 17.99 10.50
CA ARG A 181 19.28 19.17 9.69
C ARG A 181 18.50 20.20 10.51
N ARG A 182 19.25 20.94 11.32
CA ARG A 182 18.84 22.27 11.83
C ARG A 182 19.22 23.32 10.82
#